data_5e893813cf0c85b24cf13abba274c13a
#
_entry.id   5e893813cf0c85b24cf13abba274c13a
#
_cell.length_a   1.000
_cell.length_b   1.000
_cell.length_c   1.000
_cell.angle_alpha   90.00
_cell.angle_beta   90.00
_cell.angle_gamma   90.00
#
_symmetry.space_group_name_H-M   'P 1'
#
loop_
_entity.id
_entity.type
_entity.pdbx_description
1 polymer ?
#
loop_
_entity_poly.entity_id
_entity_poly.type
_entity_poly.pdbx_seq_one_letter_code
_entity_poly.pdbx_strand_id
1 'polypeptide(L)'
;MSIEVRNIGKRFGSFVALDNVSLEFPTGELTALLGPSGCGKTTLLRLIAGLEQSDQGQVLLDGEDASDRHVRERQVGFVFQHYALFRHMSVFDNIAFGLRVKPRKLRPTEAQIREKVMQRLSLVQLDWLADRYPAQLSGGQRQRIALARALAVEPRVLLLDEPFGALD
;
A
#
# COMPACT_ATOMS: atom_id res chain seq x y z
N MET A 1 0.38 -11.43 9.53
CA MET A 1 1.81 -11.32 9.13
C MET A 1 2.46 -10.30 10.05
N SER A 2 3.46 -10.73 10.82
CA SER A 2 4.30 -9.83 11.59
C SER A 2 5.34 -9.15 10.68
N ILE A 3 5.75 -7.95 11.05
CA ILE A 3 6.82 -7.22 10.36
C ILE A 3 7.85 -6.85 11.40
N GLU A 4 9.11 -7.09 11.10
CA GLU A 4 10.23 -6.63 11.91
C GLU A 4 11.27 -5.96 11.01
N VAL A 5 11.74 -4.80 11.41
CA VAL A 5 12.88 -4.12 10.78
C VAL A 5 14.03 -4.11 11.78
N ARG A 6 15.22 -4.50 11.33
CA ARG A 6 16.43 -4.62 12.16
C ARG A 6 17.55 -3.76 11.60
N ASN A 7 18.01 -2.81 12.39
CA ASN A 7 19.16 -1.97 12.09
C ASN A 7 19.11 -1.31 10.70
N ILE A 8 17.91 -0.90 10.28
CA ILE A 8 17.68 -0.31 8.95
C ILE A 8 18.39 1.03 8.85
N GLY A 9 19.28 1.15 7.87
CA GLY A 9 19.90 2.39 7.42
C GLY A 9 19.52 2.69 5.97
N LYS A 10 19.21 3.97 5.69
CA LYS A 10 18.92 4.46 4.33
C LYS A 10 19.40 5.89 4.15
N ARG A 11 20.13 6.10 3.05
CA ARG A 11 20.60 7.42 2.64
C ARG A 11 20.16 7.75 1.21
N PHE A 12 19.93 9.02 0.97
CA PHE A 12 19.72 9.59 -0.37
C PHE A 12 20.78 10.67 -0.58
N GLY A 13 21.88 10.32 -1.25
CA GLY A 13 23.04 11.19 -1.35
C GLY A 13 23.62 11.50 0.05
N SER A 14 23.66 12.79 0.41
CA SER A 14 24.12 13.24 1.73
C SER A 14 23.02 13.20 2.81
N PHE A 15 21.76 13.01 2.43
CA PHE A 15 20.63 12.99 3.38
C PHE A 15 20.45 11.61 3.98
N VAL A 16 20.48 11.53 5.32
CA VAL A 16 20.20 10.31 6.09
C VAL A 16 18.70 10.26 6.37
N ALA A 17 17.98 9.37 5.68
CA ALA A 17 16.54 9.19 5.87
C ALA A 17 16.22 8.29 7.05
N LEU A 18 17.00 7.22 7.24
CA LEU A 18 16.90 6.28 8.37
C LEU A 18 18.29 5.96 8.88
N ASP A 19 18.47 5.98 10.20
CA ASP A 19 19.73 5.68 10.87
C ASP A 19 19.50 4.64 11.96
N ASN A 20 19.94 3.41 11.69
CA ASN A 20 19.91 2.28 12.62
C ASN A 20 18.53 2.05 13.28
N VAL A 21 17.46 2.05 12.46
CA VAL A 21 16.08 1.89 12.94
C VAL A 21 15.74 0.43 13.13
N SER A 22 15.25 0.08 14.33
CA SER A 22 14.72 -1.26 14.65
C SER A 22 13.34 -1.12 15.27
N LEU A 23 12.34 -1.76 14.67
CA LEU A 23 10.94 -1.74 15.10
C LEU A 23 10.28 -3.09 14.82
N GLU A 24 9.29 -3.43 15.63
CA GLU A 24 8.46 -4.62 15.46
C GLU A 24 6.98 -4.24 15.38
N PHE A 25 6.27 -4.89 14.46
CA PHE A 25 4.84 -4.69 14.22
C PHE A 25 4.13 -6.06 14.33
N PRO A 26 3.45 -6.32 15.45
CA PRO A 26 2.79 -7.59 15.67
C PRO A 26 1.66 -7.87 14.68
N THR A 27 1.38 -9.16 14.48
CA THR A 27 0.27 -9.60 13.62
C THR A 27 -1.07 -9.18 14.21
N GLY A 28 -1.94 -8.63 13.36
CA GLY A 28 -3.32 -8.29 13.73
C GLY A 28 -3.49 -6.97 14.48
N GLU A 29 -2.43 -6.20 14.64
CA GLU A 29 -2.47 -4.90 15.29
C GLU A 29 -2.49 -3.75 14.29
N LEU A 30 -3.16 -2.66 14.68
CA LEU A 30 -3.09 -1.37 14.02
C LEU A 30 -2.01 -0.53 14.70
N THR A 31 -0.91 -0.28 14.01
CA THR A 31 0.20 0.51 14.52
C THR A 31 0.29 1.85 13.80
N ALA A 32 0.38 2.94 14.55
CA ALA A 32 0.59 4.29 14.02
C ALA A 32 2.05 4.73 14.17
N LEU A 33 2.67 5.16 13.06
CA LEU A 33 3.98 5.79 13.04
C LEU A 33 3.79 7.31 13.19
N LEU A 34 4.18 7.84 14.36
CA LEU A 34 4.10 9.26 14.67
C LEU A 34 5.48 9.92 14.56
N GLY A 35 5.49 11.16 14.12
CA GLY A 35 6.71 11.95 14.02
C GLY A 35 6.57 13.12 13.04
N PRO A 36 7.49 14.09 13.09
CA PRO A 36 7.46 15.26 12.22
C PRO A 36 7.58 14.90 10.74
N SER A 37 7.22 15.82 9.86
CA SER A 37 7.46 15.66 8.43
C SER A 37 8.96 15.50 8.15
N GLY A 38 9.29 14.59 7.25
CA GLY A 38 10.69 14.32 6.87
C GLY A 38 11.48 13.40 7.82
N CYS A 39 10.87 12.85 8.89
CA CYS A 39 11.57 11.94 9.81
C CYS A 39 11.72 10.49 9.30
N GLY A 40 11.45 10.21 8.03
CA GLY A 40 11.69 8.90 7.41
C GLY A 40 10.51 7.93 7.41
N LYS A 41 9.31 8.30 7.89
CA LYS A 41 8.12 7.40 7.92
C LYS A 41 7.79 6.80 6.54
N THR A 42 7.65 7.64 5.54
CA THR A 42 7.40 7.21 4.14
C THR A 42 8.50 6.29 3.62
N THR A 43 9.77 6.60 3.92
CA THR A 43 10.91 5.77 3.53
C THR A 43 10.83 4.40 4.18
N LEU A 44 10.53 4.33 5.48
CA LEU A 44 10.36 3.08 6.21
C LEU A 44 9.22 2.23 5.63
N LEU A 45 8.06 2.83 5.39
CA LEU A 45 6.91 2.14 4.77
C LEU A 45 7.27 1.58 3.39
N ARG A 46 7.98 2.36 2.56
CA ARG A 46 8.44 1.90 1.23
C ARG A 46 9.45 0.76 1.31
N LEU A 47 10.34 0.77 2.28
CA LEU A 47 11.27 -0.34 2.53
C LEU A 47 10.52 -1.61 2.92
N ILE A 48 9.56 -1.52 3.83
CA ILE A 48 8.71 -2.66 4.24
C ILE A 48 7.93 -3.20 3.03
N ALA A 49 7.39 -2.32 2.18
CA ALA A 49 6.68 -2.72 0.97
C ALA A 49 7.59 -3.32 -0.12
N GLY A 50 8.91 -3.12 -0.05
CA GLY A 50 9.86 -3.49 -1.10
C GLY A 50 9.86 -2.55 -2.30
N LEU A 51 9.33 -1.34 -2.13
CA LEU A 51 9.38 -0.25 -3.12
C LEU A 51 10.70 0.52 -3.07
N GLU A 52 11.47 0.33 -2.02
CA GLU A 52 12.80 0.90 -1.79
C GLU A 52 13.69 -0.19 -1.19
N GLN A 53 15.01 -0.09 -1.37
CA GLN A 53 16.00 -0.98 -0.75
C GLN A 53 16.74 -0.25 0.36
N SER A 54 16.99 -0.93 1.48
CA SER A 54 17.86 -0.42 2.55
C SER A 54 19.33 -0.49 2.14
N ASP A 55 20.13 0.43 2.67
CA ASP A 55 21.58 0.37 2.51
C ASP A 55 22.20 -0.56 3.56
N GLN A 56 21.50 -0.74 4.70
CA GLN A 56 21.90 -1.61 5.80
C GLN A 56 20.66 -2.18 6.50
N GLY A 57 20.84 -3.28 7.21
CA GLY A 57 19.82 -3.93 8.01
C GLY A 57 18.92 -4.87 7.20
N GLN A 58 17.85 -5.35 7.83
CA GLN A 58 16.96 -6.37 7.28
C GLN A 58 15.49 -6.03 7.53
N VAL A 59 14.64 -6.44 6.60
CA VAL A 59 13.17 -6.46 6.76
C VAL A 59 12.74 -7.92 6.85
N LEU A 60 12.14 -8.30 7.97
CA LEU A 60 11.60 -9.65 8.16
C LEU A 60 10.07 -9.62 8.08
N LEU A 61 9.51 -10.58 7.38
CA LEU A 61 8.07 -10.83 7.29
C LEU A 61 7.80 -12.24 7.83
N ASP A 62 7.01 -12.35 8.89
CA ASP A 62 6.80 -13.61 9.65
C ASP A 62 8.12 -14.30 10.05
N GLY A 63 9.14 -13.50 10.43
CA GLY A 63 10.46 -13.99 10.85
C GLY A 63 11.40 -14.37 9.69
N GLU A 64 10.95 -14.34 8.45
CA GLU A 64 11.78 -14.62 7.27
C GLU A 64 12.30 -13.33 6.63
N ASP A 65 13.58 -13.31 6.27
CA ASP A 65 14.20 -12.19 5.58
C ASP A 65 13.53 -11.96 4.21
N ALA A 66 12.97 -10.78 4.05
CA ALA A 66 12.29 -10.34 2.85
C ALA A 66 13.02 -9.18 2.15
N SER A 67 14.25 -8.84 2.57
CA SER A 67 15.00 -7.68 2.05
C SER A 67 15.15 -7.73 0.53
N ASP A 68 15.42 -8.90 -0.04
CA ASP A 68 15.57 -9.11 -1.48
C ASP A 68 14.29 -9.60 -2.18
N ARG A 69 13.19 -9.80 -1.44
CA ARG A 69 11.93 -10.23 -2.06
C ARG A 69 11.32 -9.12 -2.89
N HIS A 70 10.90 -9.48 -4.10
CA HIS A 70 10.19 -8.57 -4.97
C HIS A 70 8.85 -8.09 -4.32
N VAL A 71 8.46 -6.85 -4.58
CA VAL A 71 7.20 -6.23 -4.10
C VAL A 71 5.98 -7.17 -4.20
N ARG A 72 5.84 -7.87 -5.34
CA ARG A 72 4.72 -8.78 -5.60
C ARG A 72 4.66 -9.99 -4.67
N GLU A 73 5.80 -10.39 -4.11
CA GLU A 73 5.92 -11.56 -3.25
C GLU A 73 5.67 -11.23 -1.78
N ARG A 74 5.74 -9.95 -1.42
CA ARG A 74 5.53 -9.49 -0.03
C ARG A 74 4.07 -9.49 0.41
N GLN A 75 3.12 -9.57 -0.52
CA GLN A 75 1.68 -9.56 -0.24
C GLN A 75 1.23 -8.35 0.61
N VAL A 76 1.80 -7.20 0.33
CA VAL A 76 1.55 -5.94 1.02
C VAL A 76 0.68 -5.05 0.13
N GLY A 77 -0.38 -4.48 0.69
CA GLY A 77 -1.14 -3.39 0.12
C GLY A 77 -0.52 -2.05 0.52
N PHE A 78 -0.44 -1.09 -0.39
CA PHE A 78 0.12 0.23 -0.12
C PHE A 78 -0.83 1.33 -0.60
N VAL A 79 -1.12 2.29 0.29
CA VAL A 79 -1.84 3.52 -0.04
C VAL A 79 -0.86 4.68 0.08
N PHE A 80 -0.58 5.32 -1.05
CA PHE A 80 0.34 6.45 -1.13
C PHE A 80 -0.32 7.74 -0.63
N GLN A 81 0.46 8.66 -0.10
CA GLN A 81 0.05 9.98 0.37
C GLN A 81 -0.83 10.76 -0.65
N HIS A 82 -0.50 10.66 -1.94
CA HIS A 82 -1.25 11.30 -3.03
C HIS A 82 -2.15 10.32 -3.78
N TYR A 83 -2.49 9.18 -3.15
CA TYR A 83 -3.40 8.11 -3.62
C TYR A 83 -2.94 7.37 -4.87
N ALA A 84 -2.14 7.97 -5.74
CA ALA A 84 -1.55 7.41 -6.97
C ALA A 84 -2.57 6.64 -7.84
N LEU A 85 -3.79 7.17 -8.02
CA LEU A 85 -4.77 6.59 -8.91
C LEU A 85 -4.36 6.77 -10.38
N PHE A 86 -4.61 5.76 -11.19
CA PHE A 86 -4.38 5.80 -12.63
C PHE A 86 -5.41 6.73 -13.29
N ARG A 87 -4.97 7.91 -13.72
CA ARG A 87 -5.86 8.98 -14.21
C ARG A 87 -6.66 8.60 -15.46
N HIS A 88 -6.12 7.71 -16.29
CA HIS A 88 -6.71 7.23 -17.55
C HIS A 88 -7.65 6.03 -17.37
N MET A 89 -7.80 5.54 -16.16
CA MET A 89 -8.67 4.41 -15.81
C MET A 89 -9.88 4.88 -15.01
N SER A 90 -11.03 4.22 -15.21
CA SER A 90 -12.20 4.40 -14.35
C SER A 90 -11.90 3.99 -12.90
N VAL A 91 -12.78 4.35 -11.98
CA VAL A 91 -12.73 3.88 -10.59
C VAL A 91 -12.75 2.35 -10.55
N PHE A 92 -13.65 1.73 -11.31
CA PHE A 92 -13.71 0.27 -11.43
C PHE A 92 -12.39 -0.33 -11.88
N ASP A 93 -11.80 0.18 -12.96
CA ASP A 93 -10.56 -0.33 -13.53
C ASP A 93 -9.35 -0.10 -12.61
N ASN A 94 -9.32 1.01 -11.87
CA ASN A 94 -8.32 1.25 -10.83
C ASN A 94 -8.32 0.14 -9.78
N ILE A 95 -9.48 -0.26 -9.28
CA ILE A 95 -9.61 -1.31 -8.27
C ILE A 95 -9.35 -2.69 -8.88
N ALA A 96 -9.84 -2.94 -10.09
CA ALA A 96 -9.67 -4.21 -10.81
C ALA A 96 -8.20 -4.47 -11.23
N PHE A 97 -7.39 -3.42 -11.39
CA PHE A 97 -6.05 -3.50 -11.95
C PHE A 97 -5.19 -4.56 -11.28
N GLY A 98 -5.08 -4.54 -9.95
CA GLY A 98 -4.27 -5.49 -9.19
C GLY A 98 -4.71 -6.95 -9.35
N LEU A 99 -5.99 -7.19 -9.59
CA LEU A 99 -6.55 -8.52 -9.85
C LEU A 99 -6.23 -9.00 -11.28
N ARG A 100 -6.30 -8.09 -12.27
CA ARG A 100 -6.05 -8.39 -13.68
C ARG A 100 -4.58 -8.65 -14.00
N VAL A 101 -3.65 -8.04 -13.27
CA VAL A 101 -2.19 -8.24 -13.48
C VAL A 101 -1.64 -9.47 -12.77
N LYS A 102 -2.46 -10.21 -12.02
CA LYS A 102 -2.03 -11.50 -11.45
C LYS A 102 -1.62 -12.48 -12.55
N PRO A 103 -0.66 -13.39 -12.28
CA PRO A 103 -0.32 -14.47 -13.19
C PRO A 103 -1.58 -15.23 -13.65
N ARG A 104 -1.61 -15.66 -14.91
CA ARG A 104 -2.81 -16.26 -15.53
C ARG A 104 -3.46 -17.37 -14.68
N LYS A 105 -2.63 -18.17 -14.00
CA LYS A 105 -3.09 -19.28 -13.13
C LYS A 105 -3.78 -18.80 -11.86
N LEU A 106 -3.50 -17.59 -11.39
CA LEU A 106 -4.01 -17.00 -10.15
C LEU A 106 -5.03 -15.87 -10.40
N ARG A 107 -5.26 -15.54 -11.68
CA ARG A 107 -6.14 -14.44 -12.07
C ARG A 107 -7.61 -14.90 -11.96
N PRO A 108 -8.45 -14.17 -11.19
CA PRO A 108 -9.89 -14.42 -11.19
C PRO A 108 -10.51 -14.18 -12.57
N THR A 109 -11.66 -14.78 -12.84
CA THR A 109 -12.46 -14.47 -14.03
C THR A 109 -12.97 -13.03 -13.96
N GLU A 110 -13.35 -12.43 -15.11
CA GLU A 110 -13.90 -11.06 -15.12
C GLU A 110 -15.18 -10.94 -14.28
N ALA A 111 -16.00 -11.98 -14.21
CA ALA A 111 -17.18 -12.01 -13.34
C ALA A 111 -16.79 -11.94 -11.85
N GLN A 112 -15.79 -12.70 -11.43
CA GLN A 112 -15.25 -12.66 -10.07
C GLN A 112 -14.57 -11.33 -9.76
N ILE A 113 -13.85 -10.74 -10.72
CA ILE A 113 -13.24 -9.42 -10.58
C ILE A 113 -14.34 -8.38 -10.36
N ARG A 114 -15.40 -8.41 -11.16
CA ARG A 114 -16.54 -7.49 -11.03
C ARG A 114 -17.18 -7.58 -9.64
N GLU A 115 -17.44 -8.79 -9.17
CA GLU A 115 -18.00 -9.02 -7.84
C GLU A 115 -17.10 -8.44 -6.75
N LYS A 116 -15.81 -8.77 -6.76
CA LYS A 116 -14.83 -8.25 -5.78
C LYS A 116 -14.74 -6.74 -5.80
N VAL A 117 -14.68 -6.12 -6.99
CA VAL A 117 -14.60 -4.67 -7.13
C VAL A 117 -15.84 -4.00 -6.53
N MET A 118 -17.04 -4.49 -6.87
CA MET A 118 -18.27 -3.93 -6.35
C MET A 118 -18.40 -4.10 -4.83
N GLN A 119 -17.96 -5.24 -4.27
CA GLN A 119 -17.89 -5.44 -2.81
C GLN A 119 -16.96 -4.42 -2.14
N ARG A 120 -15.80 -4.11 -2.73
CA ARG A 120 -14.86 -3.11 -2.19
C ARG A 120 -15.41 -1.69 -2.31
N LEU A 121 -16.08 -1.37 -3.41
CA LEU A 121 -16.75 -0.08 -3.59
C LEU A 121 -17.88 0.11 -2.57
N SER A 122 -18.68 -0.92 -2.34
CA SER A 122 -19.74 -0.89 -1.32
C SER A 122 -19.17 -0.72 0.09
N LEU A 123 -18.06 -1.40 0.41
CA LEU A 123 -17.37 -1.25 1.69
C LEU A 123 -16.98 0.21 2.00
N VAL A 124 -16.54 0.94 0.97
CA VAL A 124 -16.16 2.36 1.10
C VAL A 124 -17.33 3.32 0.76
N GLN A 125 -18.55 2.79 0.52
CA GLN A 125 -19.77 3.54 0.21
C GLN A 125 -19.66 4.42 -1.04
N LEU A 126 -19.02 3.91 -2.10
CA LEU A 126 -18.77 4.62 -3.36
C LEU A 126 -19.10 3.78 -4.62
N ASP A 127 -20.01 2.79 -4.50
CA ASP A 127 -20.44 1.90 -5.59
C ASP A 127 -21.02 2.65 -6.80
N TRP A 128 -21.68 3.77 -6.56
CA TRP A 128 -22.23 4.66 -7.58
C TRP A 128 -21.18 5.43 -8.40
N LEU A 129 -19.89 5.36 -8.02
CA LEU A 129 -18.79 6.03 -8.71
C LEU A 129 -17.99 5.10 -9.64
N ALA A 130 -18.40 3.84 -9.83
CA ALA A 130 -17.65 2.82 -10.55
C ALA A 130 -17.16 3.29 -11.95
N ASP A 131 -18.00 4.02 -12.69
CA ASP A 131 -17.72 4.48 -14.05
C ASP A 131 -17.05 5.87 -14.10
N ARG A 132 -16.81 6.51 -12.95
CA ARG A 132 -16.14 7.82 -12.87
C ARG A 132 -14.63 7.68 -12.99
N TYR A 133 -13.99 8.80 -13.35
CA TYR A 133 -12.53 8.90 -13.43
C TYR A 133 -11.97 9.71 -12.25
N PRO A 134 -10.70 9.51 -11.88
CA PRO A 134 -10.09 10.21 -10.74
C PRO A 134 -10.22 11.73 -10.76
N ALA A 135 -10.23 12.37 -11.94
CA ALA A 135 -10.41 13.81 -12.08
C ALA A 135 -11.79 14.30 -11.64
N GLN A 136 -12.79 13.41 -11.61
CA GLN A 136 -14.18 13.70 -11.24
C GLN A 136 -14.45 13.46 -9.74
N LEU A 137 -13.44 13.10 -8.95
CA LEU A 137 -13.56 12.71 -7.54
C LEU A 137 -13.03 13.83 -6.63
N SER A 138 -13.67 13.96 -5.45
CA SER A 138 -13.11 14.75 -4.35
C SER A 138 -11.84 14.08 -3.77
N GLY A 139 -11.07 14.81 -2.96
CA GLY A 139 -9.89 14.26 -2.26
C GLY A 139 -10.24 13.04 -1.41
N GLY A 140 -11.29 13.13 -0.58
CA GLY A 140 -11.73 12.03 0.26
C GLY A 140 -12.28 10.84 -0.54
N GLN A 141 -12.92 11.07 -1.70
CA GLN A 141 -13.33 9.98 -2.58
C GLN A 141 -12.11 9.28 -3.19
N ARG A 142 -11.12 10.02 -3.69
CA ARG A 142 -9.86 9.44 -4.20
C ARG A 142 -9.15 8.60 -3.14
N GLN A 143 -9.11 9.06 -1.90
CA GLN A 143 -8.53 8.33 -0.78
C GLN A 143 -9.24 6.99 -0.54
N ARG A 144 -10.57 7.00 -0.46
CA ARG A 144 -11.37 5.79 -0.26
C ARG A 144 -11.24 4.80 -1.44
N ILE A 145 -11.14 5.29 -2.67
CA ILE A 145 -10.90 4.44 -3.86
C ILE A 145 -9.49 3.84 -3.80
N ALA A 146 -8.46 4.59 -3.40
CA ALA A 146 -7.11 4.06 -3.23
C ALA A 146 -7.06 2.95 -2.16
N LEU A 147 -7.80 3.13 -1.06
CA LEU A 147 -7.97 2.10 -0.04
C LEU A 147 -8.67 0.85 -0.60
N ALA A 148 -9.80 1.02 -1.30
CA ALA A 148 -10.52 -0.08 -1.95
C ALA A 148 -9.62 -0.85 -2.94
N ARG A 149 -8.80 -0.14 -3.73
CA ARG A 149 -7.81 -0.73 -4.64
C ARG A 149 -6.78 -1.58 -3.91
N ALA A 150 -6.22 -1.06 -2.81
CA ALA A 150 -5.24 -1.79 -2.02
C ALA A 150 -5.85 -3.05 -1.36
N LEU A 151 -7.10 -2.98 -0.91
CA LEU A 151 -7.82 -4.10 -0.31
C LEU A 151 -8.30 -5.15 -1.31
N ALA A 152 -8.49 -4.80 -2.59
CA ALA A 152 -9.02 -5.71 -3.60
C ALA A 152 -8.11 -6.93 -3.85
N VAL A 153 -6.80 -6.77 -3.70
CA VAL A 153 -5.82 -7.86 -3.87
C VAL A 153 -5.67 -8.75 -2.63
N GLU A 154 -6.43 -8.46 -1.57
CA GLU A 154 -6.45 -9.21 -0.30
C GLU A 154 -5.04 -9.31 0.34
N PRO A 155 -4.41 -8.17 0.65
CA PRO A 155 -3.07 -8.15 1.21
C PRO A 155 -3.06 -8.71 2.64
N ARG A 156 -1.93 -9.28 3.06
CA ARG A 156 -1.72 -9.71 4.44
C ARG A 156 -1.37 -8.56 5.39
N VAL A 157 -0.85 -7.46 4.83
CA VAL A 157 -0.55 -6.21 5.52
C VAL A 157 -0.99 -5.05 4.66
N LEU A 158 -1.54 -4.02 5.28
CA LEU A 158 -1.89 -2.75 4.65
C LEU A 158 -1.01 -1.65 5.22
N LEU A 159 -0.25 -0.97 4.36
CA LEU A 159 0.57 0.17 4.70
C LEU A 159 -0.09 1.45 4.19
N LEU A 160 -0.27 2.43 5.08
CA LEU A 160 -0.91 3.71 4.79
C LEU A 160 0.09 4.84 5.02
N ASP A 161 0.42 5.56 3.96
CA ASP A 161 1.33 6.72 4.02
C ASP A 161 0.52 8.01 4.13
N GLU A 162 0.53 8.63 5.31
CA GLU A 162 -0.23 9.84 5.66
C GLU A 162 -1.73 9.78 5.29
N PRO A 163 -2.47 8.76 5.80
CA PRO A 163 -3.84 8.51 5.35
C PRO A 163 -4.84 9.62 5.71
N PHE A 164 -4.47 10.56 6.58
CA PHE A 164 -5.33 11.65 7.06
C PHE A 164 -4.92 13.03 6.55
N GLY A 165 -3.91 13.11 5.67
CA GLY A 165 -3.39 14.38 5.14
C GLY A 165 -4.38 15.21 4.29
N ALA A 166 -5.55 14.65 3.95
CA ALA A 166 -6.61 15.36 3.23
C ALA A 166 -7.70 15.93 4.17
N LEU A 167 -7.50 15.85 5.48
CA LEU A 167 -8.48 16.33 6.48
C LEU A 167 -8.13 17.72 7.02
N ASP A 168 -7.02 18.34 6.54
CA ASP A 168 -6.62 19.72 6.88
C ASP A 168 -7.19 20.73 5.87
#